data_ebb9aef4efd12f05556138d813d18ec2
#
_entry.id   ebb9aef4efd12f05556138d813d18ec2
#
_cell.length_a   1.000
_cell.length_b   1.000
_cell.length_c   1.000
_cell.angle_alpha   90.00
_cell.angle_beta   90.00
_cell.angle_gamma   90.00
#
_symmetry.space_group_name_H-M   'P 1'
#
loop_
_entity.id
_entity.type
_entity.pdbx_description
1 polymer ?
#
loop_
_entity_poly.entity_id
_entity_poly.type
_entity_poly.pdbx_seq_one_letter_code
_entity_poly.pdbx_strand_id
1 'polypeptide(L)'
;MTIGGFAVNIYGYGRNTGDIDIFIEDSIENRKNLRIALKKAGIGDFENINTMQFIPGWTDITLNFNLRLDIMTSVKGLENSTFEELLEKAYITEINDIPVYFLDYENLIKAKKASNRPKDILDIEELEKINKKI
;
A
#
# COMPACT_ATOMS: atom_id res chain seq x y z
N MET A 1 -5.33 -2.57 -0.89
CA MET A 1 -4.13 -3.42 -1.05
C MET A 1 -2.94 -2.71 -0.42
N THR A 2 -2.20 -3.38 0.41
CA THR A 2 -1.01 -2.82 1.07
C THR A 2 0.18 -2.86 0.11
N ILE A 3 0.89 -1.74 0.02
CA ILE A 3 2.10 -1.58 -0.78
C ILE A 3 3.21 -0.97 0.10
N GLY A 4 4.30 -0.52 -0.49
CA GLY A 4 5.35 0.22 0.23
C GLY A 4 6.11 -0.60 1.27
N GLY A 5 6.51 0.04 2.38
CA GLY A 5 7.37 -0.56 3.39
C GLY A 5 6.78 -1.77 4.10
N PHE A 6 5.47 -1.78 4.38
CA PHE A 6 4.82 -2.95 4.99
C PHE A 6 4.79 -4.15 4.05
N ALA A 7 4.66 -3.93 2.75
CA ALA A 7 4.79 -5.00 1.76
C ALA A 7 6.23 -5.53 1.71
N VAL A 8 7.22 -4.67 1.81
CA VAL A 8 8.63 -5.08 1.93
C VAL A 8 8.82 -5.98 3.16
N ASN A 9 8.24 -5.61 4.29
CA ASN A 9 8.31 -6.40 5.52
C ASN A 9 7.71 -7.79 5.35
N ILE A 10 6.54 -7.90 4.72
CA ILE A 10 5.87 -9.20 4.56
C ILE A 10 6.69 -10.18 3.68
N TYR A 11 7.49 -9.65 2.75
CA TYR A 11 8.39 -10.47 1.92
C TYR A 11 9.74 -10.76 2.58
N GLY A 12 9.92 -10.38 3.83
CA GLY A 12 11.01 -10.84 4.67
C GLY A 12 12.08 -9.81 5.04
N TYR A 13 12.09 -8.63 4.42
CA TYR A 13 13.03 -7.59 4.83
C TYR A 13 12.43 -6.76 5.96
N GLY A 14 12.83 -7.09 7.20
CA GLY A 14 12.38 -6.41 8.41
C GLY A 14 13.11 -5.10 8.62
N ARG A 15 12.56 -4.01 8.13
CA ARG A 15 13.02 -2.66 8.41
C ARG A 15 11.90 -1.82 9.02
N ASN A 16 12.29 -0.76 9.72
CA ASN A 16 11.31 0.17 10.26
C ASN A 16 10.57 0.90 9.14
N THR A 17 9.26 1.03 9.29
CA THR A 17 8.43 1.83 8.42
C THR A 17 7.41 2.58 9.29
N GLY A 18 7.33 3.90 9.10
CA GLY A 18 6.41 4.77 9.85
C GLY A 18 5.08 5.00 9.15
N ASP A 19 4.96 4.54 7.91
CA ASP A 19 3.81 4.80 7.07
C ASP A 19 3.21 3.48 6.59
N ILE A 20 1.87 3.41 6.63
CA ILE A 20 1.14 2.35 5.94
C ILE A 20 0.72 2.94 4.60
N ASP A 21 1.17 2.34 3.52
CA ASP A 21 0.80 2.76 2.17
C ASP A 21 -0.25 1.81 1.62
N ILE A 22 -1.40 2.35 1.24
CA ILE A 22 -2.46 1.56 0.61
C ILE A 22 -2.80 2.08 -0.77
N PHE A 23 -2.96 1.15 -1.68
CA PHE A 23 -3.46 1.38 -3.03
C PHE A 23 -4.91 0.95 -3.10
N ILE A 24 -5.79 1.85 -3.51
CA ILE A 24 -7.23 1.61 -3.61
C ILE A 24 -7.71 1.79 -5.05
N GLU A 25 -8.78 1.08 -5.40
CA GLU A 25 -9.52 1.36 -6.63
C GLU A 25 -10.26 2.68 -6.46
N ASP A 26 -10.11 3.57 -7.43
CA ASP A 26 -10.78 4.87 -7.42
C ASP A 26 -12.16 4.78 -8.08
N SER A 27 -13.16 4.48 -7.27
CA SER A 27 -14.55 4.51 -7.66
C SER A 27 -15.38 5.25 -6.60
N ILE A 28 -16.52 5.78 -6.99
CA ILE A 28 -17.44 6.47 -6.07
C ILE A 28 -17.84 5.54 -4.93
N GLU A 29 -18.16 4.29 -5.25
CA GLU A 29 -18.54 3.28 -4.26
C GLU A 29 -17.40 2.98 -3.30
N ASN A 30 -16.17 2.78 -3.81
CA ASN A 30 -15.02 2.45 -2.98
C ASN A 30 -14.61 3.63 -2.09
N ARG A 31 -14.76 4.85 -2.56
CA ARG A 31 -14.54 6.05 -1.72
C ARG A 31 -15.50 6.10 -0.54
N LYS A 32 -16.78 5.76 -0.76
CA LYS A 32 -17.76 5.64 0.31
C LYS A 32 -17.38 4.55 1.30
N ASN A 33 -16.93 3.40 0.80
CA ASN A 33 -16.47 2.29 1.64
C ASN A 33 -15.27 2.68 2.49
N LEU A 34 -14.32 3.41 1.92
CA LEU A 34 -13.15 3.92 2.65
C LEU A 34 -13.58 4.86 3.78
N ARG A 35 -14.47 5.79 3.49
CA ARG A 35 -15.02 6.72 4.51
C ARG A 35 -15.65 5.96 5.67
N ILE A 36 -16.48 4.96 5.37
CA ILE A 36 -17.14 4.11 6.37
C ILE A 36 -16.09 3.33 7.18
N ALA A 37 -15.10 2.76 6.52
CA ALA A 37 -14.05 1.99 7.16
C ALA A 37 -13.24 2.83 8.16
N LEU A 38 -12.86 4.04 7.78
CA LEU A 38 -12.12 4.97 8.65
C LEU A 38 -12.97 5.38 9.86
N LYS A 39 -14.24 5.64 9.65
CA LYS A 39 -15.17 5.96 10.73
C LYS A 39 -15.33 4.78 11.72
N LYS A 40 -15.55 3.59 11.21
CA LYS A 40 -15.66 2.36 12.04
C LYS A 40 -14.38 2.06 12.80
N ALA A 41 -13.23 2.36 12.21
CA ALA A 41 -11.94 2.18 12.89
C ALA A 41 -11.65 3.25 13.98
N GLY A 42 -12.54 4.21 14.15
CA GLY A 42 -12.38 5.27 15.13
C GLY A 42 -11.38 6.37 14.72
N ILE A 43 -10.98 6.40 13.45
CA ILE A 43 -10.03 7.39 12.93
C ILE A 43 -10.72 8.72 12.68
N GLY A 44 -11.91 8.69 12.11
CA GLY A 44 -12.72 9.88 11.87
C GLY A 44 -13.67 9.72 10.68
N ASP A 45 -14.55 10.70 10.52
CA ASP A 45 -15.44 10.79 9.37
C ASP A 45 -14.97 11.94 8.45
N PHE A 46 -14.39 11.55 7.31
CA PHE A 46 -13.80 12.48 6.34
C PHE A 46 -14.70 12.61 5.10
N GLU A 47 -15.61 13.57 5.13
CA GLU A 47 -16.52 13.83 4.00
C GLU A 47 -15.79 14.14 2.70
N ASN A 48 -14.64 14.78 2.78
CA ASN A 48 -13.82 15.16 1.63
C ASN A 48 -13.27 13.95 0.85
N ILE A 49 -13.27 12.75 1.41
CA ILE A 49 -12.87 11.53 0.69
C ILE A 49 -13.64 11.35 -0.61
N ASN A 50 -14.91 11.76 -0.64
CA ASN A 50 -15.75 11.58 -1.82
C ASN A 50 -15.27 12.40 -3.04
N THR A 51 -14.55 13.49 -2.82
CA THR A 51 -14.19 14.45 -3.89
C THR A 51 -12.71 14.80 -3.96
N MET A 52 -11.89 14.44 -2.95
CA MET A 52 -10.48 14.79 -2.93
C MET A 52 -9.66 14.01 -3.96
N GLN A 53 -8.51 14.54 -4.34
CA GLN A 53 -7.50 13.79 -5.08
C GLN A 53 -6.58 13.08 -4.10
N PHE A 54 -6.30 11.81 -4.36
CA PHE A 54 -5.32 11.06 -3.59
C PHE A 54 -3.95 11.17 -4.24
N ILE A 55 -3.11 12.03 -3.68
CA ILE A 55 -1.76 12.30 -4.19
C ILE A 55 -0.76 11.60 -3.29
N PRO A 56 0.02 10.62 -3.79
CA PRO A 56 1.00 9.90 -2.98
C PRO A 56 1.94 10.84 -2.24
N GLY A 57 2.14 10.59 -0.94
CA GLY A 57 2.97 11.41 -0.06
C GLY A 57 2.34 12.71 0.42
N TRP A 58 1.16 13.07 -0.08
CA TRP A 58 0.45 14.30 0.30
C TRP A 58 -0.90 14.03 0.94
N THR A 59 -1.54 12.93 0.58
CA THR A 59 -2.85 12.55 1.08
C THR A 59 -2.67 11.50 2.17
N ASP A 60 -2.26 11.93 3.34
CA ASP A 60 -2.04 11.05 4.47
C ASP A 60 -2.98 11.38 5.63
N ILE A 61 -3.26 10.36 6.43
CA ILE A 61 -4.05 10.45 7.65
C ILE A 61 -3.19 9.98 8.80
N THR A 62 -3.07 10.80 9.85
CA THR A 62 -2.35 10.41 11.05
C THR A 62 -3.20 9.44 11.87
N LEU A 63 -2.68 8.25 12.11
CA LEU A 63 -3.25 7.25 12.97
C LEU A 63 -2.67 7.38 14.40
N ASN A 64 -3.09 6.48 15.29
CA ASN A 64 -2.52 6.43 16.64
C ASN A 64 -1.02 6.09 16.61
N PHE A 65 -0.27 6.54 17.61
CA PHE A 65 1.17 6.26 17.77
C PHE A 65 2.05 6.85 16.66
N ASN A 66 1.67 8.01 16.11
CA ASN A 66 2.38 8.69 15.02
C ASN A 66 2.51 7.86 13.73
N LEU A 67 1.75 6.80 13.61
CA LEU A 67 1.67 6.04 12.37
C LEU A 67 0.83 6.81 11.35
N ARG A 68 1.27 6.85 10.10
CA ARG A 68 0.56 7.51 9.01
C ARG A 68 -0.03 6.49 8.04
N LEU A 69 -1.21 6.79 7.55
CA LEU A 69 -1.84 6.06 6.46
C LEU A 69 -1.79 6.92 5.20
N ASP A 70 -1.00 6.51 4.22
CA ASP A 70 -0.94 7.15 2.91
C ASP A 70 -1.81 6.37 1.93
N ILE A 71 -2.74 7.08 1.30
CA ILE A 71 -3.74 6.49 0.42
C ILE A 71 -3.47 6.95 -1.01
N MET A 72 -3.37 6.01 -1.94
CA MET A 72 -3.12 6.32 -3.34
C MET A 72 -4.03 5.53 -4.27
N THR A 73 -4.33 6.14 -5.40
CA THR A 73 -5.16 5.55 -6.47
C THR A 73 -4.35 5.22 -7.72
N SER A 74 -3.05 5.52 -7.68
CA SER A 74 -2.10 5.23 -8.75
C SER A 74 -0.75 4.90 -8.14
N VAL A 75 -0.04 3.97 -8.73
CA VAL A 75 1.32 3.58 -8.30
C VAL A 75 2.28 3.75 -9.45
N LYS A 76 3.35 4.52 -9.23
CA LYS A 76 4.39 4.73 -10.22
C LYS A 76 5.03 3.41 -10.66
N GLY A 77 5.08 3.20 -11.97
CA GLY A 77 5.57 1.97 -12.57
C GLY A 77 4.47 0.93 -12.86
N LEU A 78 3.27 1.11 -12.32
CA LEU A 78 2.15 0.19 -12.49
C LEU A 78 0.95 0.83 -13.22
N GLU A 79 1.16 1.95 -13.88
CA GLU A 79 0.09 2.73 -14.53
C GLU A 79 -0.61 1.96 -15.66
N ASN A 80 0.07 0.98 -16.25
CA ASN A 80 -0.49 0.15 -17.32
C ASN A 80 -1.32 -1.04 -16.83
N SER A 81 -1.39 -1.23 -15.51
CA SER A 81 -2.19 -2.31 -14.91
C SER A 81 -3.41 -1.72 -14.21
N THR A 82 -4.53 -2.42 -14.32
CA THR A 82 -5.72 -2.05 -13.55
C THR A 82 -5.59 -2.53 -12.10
N PHE A 83 -6.37 -1.92 -11.21
CA PHE A 83 -6.44 -2.39 -9.82
C PHE A 83 -6.85 -3.87 -9.74
N GLU A 84 -7.82 -4.28 -10.55
CA GLU A 84 -8.30 -5.67 -10.58
C GLU A 84 -7.21 -6.65 -10.99
N GLU A 85 -6.42 -6.31 -12.02
CA GLU A 85 -5.29 -7.15 -12.46
C GLU A 85 -4.25 -7.33 -11.36
N LEU A 86 -3.95 -6.26 -10.63
CA LEU A 86 -3.01 -6.31 -9.51
C LEU A 86 -3.60 -7.07 -8.33
N LEU A 87 -4.89 -6.93 -8.07
CA LEU A 87 -5.56 -7.63 -6.99
C LEU A 87 -5.59 -9.15 -7.22
N GLU A 88 -5.78 -9.60 -8.47
CA GLU A 88 -5.74 -11.02 -8.81
C GLU A 88 -4.39 -11.68 -8.50
N LYS A 89 -3.29 -10.91 -8.59
CA LYS A 89 -1.93 -11.38 -8.29
C LYS A 89 -1.52 -11.17 -6.85
N ALA A 90 -2.33 -10.50 -6.05
CA ALA A 90 -1.97 -10.10 -4.69
C ALA A 90 -1.63 -11.31 -3.82
N TYR A 91 -0.64 -11.12 -2.95
CA TYR A 91 -0.38 -12.05 -1.86
C TYR A 91 -1.41 -11.80 -0.77
N ILE A 92 -2.11 -12.84 -0.35
CA ILE A 92 -3.16 -12.75 0.66
C ILE A 92 -2.71 -13.50 1.89
N THR A 93 -2.77 -12.85 3.04
CA THR A 93 -2.57 -13.47 4.34
C THR A 93 -3.70 -13.06 5.27
N GLU A 94 -3.80 -13.70 6.43
CA GLU A 94 -4.79 -13.36 7.45
C GLU A 94 -4.12 -12.77 8.68
N ILE A 95 -4.68 -11.67 9.17
CA ILE A 95 -4.30 -11.06 10.44
C ILE A 95 -5.57 -10.97 11.28
N ASN A 96 -5.60 -11.67 12.41
CA ASN A 96 -6.79 -11.79 13.27
C ASN A 96 -8.06 -12.23 12.50
N ASP A 97 -7.91 -13.25 11.66
CA ASP A 97 -8.96 -13.81 10.79
C ASP A 97 -9.49 -12.84 9.71
N ILE A 98 -8.79 -11.73 9.50
CA ILE A 98 -9.14 -10.76 8.46
C ILE A 98 -8.16 -10.94 7.29
N PRO A 99 -8.64 -11.14 6.05
CA PRO A 99 -7.75 -11.22 4.89
C PRO A 99 -7.11 -9.86 4.63
N VAL A 100 -5.80 -9.86 4.46
CA VAL A 100 -5.01 -8.68 4.13
C VAL A 100 -4.30 -8.93 2.81
N TYR A 101 -4.44 -8.00 1.90
CA TYR A 101 -3.91 -8.09 0.53
C TYR A 101 -2.66 -7.24 0.41
N PHE A 102 -1.59 -7.86 -0.09
CA PHE A 102 -0.33 -7.19 -0.37
C PHE A 102 -0.03 -7.24 -1.86
N LEU A 103 0.54 -6.17 -2.39
CA LEU A 103 1.05 -6.17 -3.76
C LEU A 103 2.00 -7.36 -3.95
N ASP A 104 1.86 -8.10 -5.05
CA ASP A 104 2.72 -9.24 -5.35
C ASP A 104 4.19 -8.81 -5.50
N TYR A 105 5.09 -9.76 -5.29
CA TYR A 105 6.53 -9.51 -5.27
C TYR A 105 7.04 -8.82 -6.55
N GLU A 106 6.67 -9.33 -7.72
CA GLU A 106 7.14 -8.79 -9.00
C GLU A 106 6.72 -7.35 -9.21
N ASN A 107 5.46 -7.02 -8.92
CA ASN A 107 4.96 -5.66 -9.04
C ASN A 107 5.51 -4.74 -7.96
N LEU A 108 5.78 -5.25 -6.76
CA LEU A 108 6.46 -4.48 -5.71
C LEU A 108 7.86 -4.06 -6.17
N ILE A 109 8.65 -4.98 -6.71
CA ILE A 109 9.97 -4.68 -7.26
C ILE A 109 9.86 -3.67 -8.40
N LYS A 110 8.91 -3.85 -9.31
CA LYS A 110 8.67 -2.93 -10.42
C LYS A 110 8.35 -1.51 -9.96
N ALA A 111 7.48 -1.38 -8.97
CA ALA A 111 7.14 -0.09 -8.37
C ALA A 111 8.35 0.56 -7.68
N LYS A 112 9.13 -0.21 -6.96
CA LYS A 112 10.36 0.25 -6.30
C LYS A 112 11.40 0.74 -7.31
N LYS A 113 11.60 0.02 -8.39
CA LYS A 113 12.49 0.44 -9.49
C LYS A 113 12.03 1.75 -10.12
N ALA A 114 10.73 1.93 -10.32
CA ALA A 114 10.18 3.15 -10.89
C ALA A 114 10.37 4.36 -9.95
N SER A 115 10.20 4.18 -8.65
CA SER A 115 10.44 5.25 -7.65
C SER A 115 11.90 5.62 -7.51
N ASN A 116 12.79 4.64 -7.56
CA ASN A 116 14.25 4.79 -7.63
C ASN A 116 14.87 5.71 -6.56
N ARG A 117 14.26 5.76 -5.36
CA ARG A 117 14.86 6.47 -4.22
C ARG A 117 15.94 5.60 -3.57
N PRO A 118 16.90 6.18 -2.81
CA PRO A 118 17.93 5.37 -2.13
C PRO A 118 17.36 4.22 -1.30
N LYS A 119 16.28 4.45 -0.57
CA LYS A 119 15.61 3.40 0.21
C LYS A 119 14.98 2.32 -0.67
N ASP A 120 14.48 2.68 -1.85
CA ASP A 120 13.91 1.73 -2.79
C ASP A 120 14.97 0.81 -3.38
N ILE A 121 16.14 1.35 -3.69
CA ILE A 121 17.28 0.56 -4.17
C ILE A 121 17.71 -0.45 -3.10
N LEU A 122 17.82 -0.03 -1.86
CA LEU A 122 18.16 -0.92 -0.75
C LEU A 122 17.08 -1.99 -0.54
N ASP A 123 15.82 -1.61 -0.58
CA ASP A 123 14.71 -2.57 -0.47
C ASP A 123 14.81 -3.66 -1.54
N ILE A 124 15.10 -3.28 -2.79
CA ILE A 124 15.26 -4.21 -3.91
C ILE A 124 16.42 -5.17 -3.64
N GLU A 125 17.58 -4.64 -3.28
CA GLU A 125 18.77 -5.45 -3.01
C GLU A 125 18.53 -6.50 -1.91
N GLU A 126 17.91 -6.08 -0.81
CA GLU A 126 17.62 -6.97 0.31
C GLU A 126 16.56 -8.01 -0.05
N LEU A 127 15.50 -7.61 -0.74
CA LEU A 127 14.46 -8.55 -1.18
C LEU A 127 14.99 -9.56 -2.19
N GLU A 128 15.85 -9.14 -3.11
CA GLU A 128 16.48 -10.06 -4.07
C GLU A 128 17.40 -11.06 -3.40
N LYS A 129 18.16 -10.65 -2.38
CA LYS A 129 18.99 -11.57 -1.57
C LYS A 129 18.10 -12.62 -0.87
N ILE A 130 17.00 -12.22 -0.29
CA ILE A 130 16.06 -13.11 0.39
C ILE A 130 15.45 -14.09 -0.61
N ASN A 131 15.00 -13.60 -1.74
CA ASN A 131 14.35 -14.41 -2.78
C ASN A 131 15.32 -15.48 -3.36
N LYS A 132 16.60 -15.16 -3.49
CA LYS A 132 17.62 -16.10 -3.97
C LYS A 132 17.93 -17.24 -2.99
N LYS A 133 17.60 -17.10 -1.72
CA LYS A 133 17.80 -18.13 -0.69
C LYS A 133 16.71 -19.18 -0.63
N ILE A 134 15.64 -18.95 -1.35
CA ILE A 134 14.50 -19.87 -1.46
C ILE A 134 14.73 -20.75 -2.71
#